data_1ce031f2326b3a17c2278790c72ed6f6
#
_entry.id   1ce031f2326b3a17c2278790c72ed6f6
#
_cell.length_a   1.000
_cell.length_b   1.000
_cell.length_c   1.000
_cell.angle_alpha   90.00
_cell.angle_beta   90.00
_cell.angle_gamma   90.00
#
_symmetry.space_group_name_H-M   'P 1'
#
loop_
_entity.id
_entity.type
_entity.pdbx_description
1 polymer ?
#
loop_
_entity_poly.entity_id
_entity_poly.type
_entity_poly.pdbx_seq_one_letter_code
_entity_poly.pdbx_strand_id
1 'polypeptide(L)'
;MKAAVWYGERDIRIEEREVKELQPNDVKVKVAWAGICGSDLHAYLHPDSVPMNKNMVIGHEFSGEIVEVGSHVTKFKEGDRVCIYPMMLKDPSNAETERFITIDAVGAHIDGGFAEYAILPQKTIFKIPDNLPLEVAAMVEPAAVSFQSIKDLNVKEGDTVVVYGAGPIGLFAVLGAKVAGASNIIVVDLLDSRLDKATEMGATHVFNAKEVNPVEEIRKLFPDGADVTVEAAGVESTFNQAIQSTKVRGTMMVISFHTEDIQFNGPASLIFSGVKIMGSVGYSNETYNEVIELLANGGLPAQSIITSKINIDNLVEQGFEALMNDKSQSKILVKLSGAH
;
A
#
# COMPACT_ATOMS: atom_id res chain seq x y z
N MET A 1 -11.25 -0.33 -25.40
CA MET A 1 -10.43 0.38 -24.41
C MET A 1 -9.08 -0.26 -24.27
N LYS A 2 -8.04 0.57 -24.11
CA LYS A 2 -6.69 0.07 -23.82
C LYS A 2 -6.61 -0.44 -22.40
N ALA A 3 -6.01 -1.62 -22.17
CA ALA A 3 -5.88 -2.25 -20.87
C ALA A 3 -4.60 -3.08 -20.76
N ALA A 4 -4.06 -3.17 -19.54
CA ALA A 4 -2.94 -4.07 -19.21
C ALA A 4 -3.49 -5.36 -18.60
N VAL A 5 -3.30 -6.45 -19.32
CA VAL A 5 -3.83 -7.77 -18.97
C VAL A 5 -2.71 -8.69 -18.55
N TRP A 6 -2.84 -9.30 -17.38
CA TRP A 6 -1.87 -10.25 -16.85
C TRP A 6 -2.21 -11.69 -17.25
N TYR A 7 -1.22 -12.40 -17.80
CA TYR A 7 -1.34 -13.78 -18.26
C TYR A 7 -0.51 -14.77 -17.44
N GLY A 8 0.41 -14.29 -16.62
CA GLY A 8 1.28 -15.12 -15.80
C GLY A 8 2.65 -14.48 -15.58
N GLU A 9 3.63 -15.32 -15.26
CA GLU A 9 4.99 -14.89 -14.98
C GLU A 9 5.56 -14.03 -16.12
N ARG A 10 5.94 -12.78 -15.78
CA ARG A 10 6.49 -11.78 -16.70
C ARG A 10 5.68 -11.56 -17.97
N ASP A 11 4.37 -11.85 -17.95
CA ASP A 11 3.49 -11.72 -19.10
C ASP A 11 2.33 -10.77 -18.81
N ILE A 12 2.58 -9.47 -18.96
CA ILE A 12 1.58 -8.41 -18.98
C ILE A 12 1.54 -7.84 -20.40
N ARG A 13 0.36 -7.80 -21.01
CA ARG A 13 0.15 -7.31 -22.37
C ARG A 13 -0.74 -6.09 -22.37
N ILE A 14 -0.33 -5.07 -23.11
CA ILE A 14 -1.18 -3.91 -23.38
C ILE A 14 -1.99 -4.23 -24.62
N GLU A 15 -3.30 -4.32 -24.47
CA GLU A 15 -4.18 -4.73 -25.56
C GLU A 15 -5.51 -3.97 -25.53
N GLU A 16 -6.22 -4.02 -26.66
CA GLU A 16 -7.58 -3.50 -26.76
C GLU A 16 -8.57 -4.53 -26.19
N ARG A 17 -9.37 -4.08 -25.21
CA ARG A 17 -10.46 -4.85 -24.59
C ARG A 17 -11.80 -4.18 -24.83
N GLU A 18 -12.85 -4.98 -24.99
CA GLU A 18 -14.22 -4.46 -24.93
C GLU A 18 -14.52 -3.99 -23.50
N VAL A 19 -15.24 -2.87 -23.39
CA VAL A 19 -15.75 -2.41 -22.10
C VAL A 19 -16.92 -3.30 -21.73
N LYS A 20 -16.86 -3.93 -20.55
CA LYS A 20 -17.93 -4.79 -20.05
C LYS A 20 -19.25 -4.02 -19.93
N GLU A 21 -20.37 -4.73 -20.06
CA GLU A 21 -21.69 -4.16 -19.86
C GLU A 21 -21.89 -3.73 -18.40
N LEU A 22 -22.40 -2.52 -18.20
CA LEU A 22 -22.69 -1.96 -16.88
C LEU A 22 -23.86 -2.69 -16.23
N GLN A 23 -23.65 -3.31 -15.07
CA GLN A 23 -24.72 -3.96 -14.31
C GLN A 23 -25.48 -2.95 -13.44
N PRO A 24 -26.72 -3.25 -12.99
CA PRO A 24 -27.55 -2.32 -12.24
C PRO A 24 -26.91 -1.74 -10.98
N ASN A 25 -26.02 -2.44 -10.32
CA ASN A 25 -25.34 -2.00 -9.09
C ASN A 25 -23.91 -1.49 -9.30
N ASP A 26 -23.48 -1.39 -10.56
CA ASP A 26 -22.11 -1.01 -10.88
C ASP A 26 -22.00 0.45 -11.29
N VAL A 27 -20.80 0.96 -11.24
CA VAL A 27 -20.40 2.25 -11.79
C VAL A 27 -19.29 2.05 -12.81
N LYS A 28 -19.27 2.89 -13.83
CA LYS A 28 -18.19 2.96 -14.81
C LYS A 28 -17.30 4.14 -14.48
N VAL A 29 -16.09 3.85 -14.13
CA VAL A 29 -15.07 4.86 -13.80
C VAL A 29 -14.14 5.03 -15.00
N LYS A 30 -13.96 6.27 -15.47
CA LYS A 30 -12.87 6.67 -16.35
C LYS A 30 -11.64 6.82 -15.48
N VAL A 31 -10.70 5.87 -15.59
CA VAL A 31 -9.52 5.85 -14.74
C VAL A 31 -8.55 6.96 -15.18
N ALA A 32 -8.13 7.79 -14.25
CA ALA A 32 -7.15 8.84 -14.47
C ALA A 32 -5.74 8.36 -14.17
N TRP A 33 -5.52 7.85 -12.97
CA TRP A 33 -4.23 7.39 -12.46
C TRP A 33 -4.36 6.07 -11.72
N ALA A 34 -3.37 5.19 -11.89
CA ALA A 34 -3.24 3.96 -11.13
C ALA A 34 -1.79 3.77 -10.64
N GLY A 35 -1.62 3.36 -9.39
CA GLY A 35 -0.32 3.03 -8.78
C GLY A 35 0.07 1.58 -9.04
N ILE A 36 1.37 1.32 -9.18
CA ILE A 36 1.90 -0.04 -9.17
C ILE A 36 2.19 -0.42 -7.72
N CYS A 37 1.56 -1.51 -7.25
CA CYS A 37 1.77 -2.08 -5.93
C CYS A 37 2.88 -3.13 -5.93
N GLY A 38 3.50 -3.35 -4.77
CA GLY A 38 4.43 -4.46 -4.57
C GLY A 38 3.79 -5.83 -4.82
N SER A 39 2.50 -6.00 -4.52
CA SER A 39 1.77 -7.25 -4.81
C SER A 39 1.58 -7.50 -6.31
N ASP A 40 1.39 -6.45 -7.12
CA ASP A 40 1.36 -6.58 -8.59
C ASP A 40 2.72 -7.08 -9.10
N LEU A 41 3.82 -6.53 -8.53
CA LEU A 41 5.17 -6.95 -8.88
C LEU A 41 5.45 -8.39 -8.43
N HIS A 42 4.96 -8.80 -7.26
CA HIS A 42 5.05 -10.19 -6.80
C HIS A 42 4.31 -11.14 -7.74
N ALA A 43 3.08 -10.82 -8.14
CA ALA A 43 2.32 -11.62 -9.10
C ALA A 43 3.00 -11.70 -10.48
N TYR A 44 3.65 -10.61 -10.90
CA TYR A 44 4.42 -10.56 -12.14
C TYR A 44 5.63 -11.50 -12.11
N LEU A 45 6.32 -11.60 -10.97
CA LEU A 45 7.53 -12.42 -10.82
C LEU A 45 7.22 -13.86 -10.37
N HIS A 46 6.22 -14.02 -9.51
CA HIS A 46 5.91 -15.26 -8.82
C HIS A 46 4.38 -15.49 -8.84
N PRO A 47 3.82 -15.96 -9.96
CA PRO A 47 2.36 -16.03 -10.17
C PRO A 47 1.61 -16.87 -9.14
N ASP A 48 2.29 -17.82 -8.49
CA ASP A 48 1.68 -18.69 -7.49
C ASP A 48 1.73 -18.09 -6.07
N SER A 49 2.38 -16.94 -5.88
CA SER A 49 2.54 -16.30 -4.56
C SER A 49 1.33 -15.42 -4.17
N VAL A 50 0.54 -14.99 -5.13
CA VAL A 50 -0.65 -14.15 -4.92
C VAL A 50 -1.84 -14.79 -5.64
N PRO A 51 -2.98 -14.99 -4.96
CA PRO A 51 -4.16 -15.61 -5.59
C PRO A 51 -4.82 -14.62 -6.56
N MET A 52 -4.37 -14.64 -7.81
CA MET A 52 -4.89 -13.80 -8.90
C MET A 52 -5.41 -14.65 -10.06
N ASN A 53 -6.49 -14.20 -10.67
CA ASN A 53 -7.02 -14.83 -11.86
C ASN A 53 -6.22 -14.38 -13.10
N LYS A 54 -5.82 -15.33 -13.95
CA LYS A 54 -5.19 -15.02 -15.24
C LYS A 54 -6.17 -14.39 -16.23
N ASN A 55 -5.64 -13.69 -17.22
CA ASN A 55 -6.42 -13.03 -18.28
C ASN A 55 -7.32 -11.89 -17.75
N MET A 56 -6.83 -11.18 -16.74
CA MET A 56 -7.52 -10.06 -16.09
C MET A 56 -6.73 -8.77 -16.20
N VAL A 57 -7.46 -7.66 -16.18
CA VAL A 57 -6.84 -6.33 -15.99
C VAL A 57 -6.41 -6.21 -14.53
N ILE A 58 -5.13 -5.92 -14.31
CA ILE A 58 -4.56 -5.79 -12.98
C ILE A 58 -4.56 -4.33 -12.49
N GLY A 59 -4.06 -4.10 -11.26
CA GLY A 59 -3.99 -2.79 -10.62
C GLY A 59 -5.18 -2.52 -9.70
N HIS A 60 -4.89 -2.12 -8.46
CA HIS A 60 -5.90 -1.95 -7.42
C HIS A 60 -5.76 -0.62 -6.66
N GLU A 61 -4.75 0.18 -6.95
CA GLU A 61 -4.51 1.50 -6.38
C GLU A 61 -4.86 2.57 -7.42
N PHE A 62 -6.13 2.99 -7.56
CA PHE A 62 -6.46 3.93 -8.62
C PHE A 62 -7.59 4.91 -8.29
N SER A 63 -7.65 5.95 -9.09
CA SER A 63 -8.61 7.04 -9.00
C SER A 63 -9.10 7.45 -10.38
N GLY A 64 -10.24 8.09 -10.41
CA GLY A 64 -10.85 8.55 -11.65
C GLY A 64 -12.14 9.33 -11.45
N GLU A 65 -12.94 9.39 -12.50
CA GLU A 65 -14.24 10.06 -12.54
C GLU A 65 -15.31 9.09 -13.01
N ILE A 66 -16.47 9.10 -12.37
CA ILE A 66 -17.62 8.29 -12.77
C ILE A 66 -18.19 8.88 -14.06
N VAL A 67 -18.30 8.06 -15.10
CA VAL A 67 -18.87 8.45 -16.41
C VAL A 67 -20.21 7.80 -16.69
N GLU A 68 -20.60 6.77 -15.93
CA GLU A 68 -21.89 6.11 -16.08
C GLU A 68 -22.24 5.37 -14.78
N VAL A 69 -23.52 5.32 -14.42
CA VAL A 69 -24.02 4.63 -13.22
C VAL A 69 -25.12 3.65 -13.56
N GLY A 70 -25.10 2.49 -12.93
CA GLY A 70 -26.17 1.48 -13.07
C GLY A 70 -27.48 1.96 -12.43
N SER A 71 -28.59 1.36 -12.87
CA SER A 71 -29.97 1.78 -12.51
C SER A 71 -30.29 1.71 -11.01
N HIS A 72 -29.56 0.95 -10.23
CA HIS A 72 -29.74 0.82 -8.78
C HIS A 72 -28.72 1.66 -7.98
N VAL A 73 -27.84 2.38 -8.64
CA VAL A 73 -26.87 3.26 -7.98
C VAL A 73 -27.54 4.58 -7.60
N THR A 74 -27.58 4.87 -6.31
CA THR A 74 -28.25 6.07 -5.78
C THR A 74 -27.31 7.03 -5.05
N LYS A 75 -26.10 6.56 -4.68
CA LYS A 75 -25.11 7.33 -3.90
C LYS A 75 -24.14 8.11 -4.78
N PHE A 76 -24.05 7.75 -6.05
CA PHE A 76 -23.10 8.29 -7.00
C PHE A 76 -23.80 8.81 -8.25
N LYS A 77 -23.14 9.72 -8.96
CA LYS A 77 -23.58 10.26 -10.24
C LYS A 77 -22.39 10.48 -11.17
N GLU A 78 -22.67 10.68 -12.45
CA GLU A 78 -21.67 11.12 -13.44
C GLU A 78 -20.99 12.41 -13.00
N GLY A 79 -19.67 12.50 -13.19
CA GLY A 79 -18.81 13.58 -12.77
C GLY A 79 -18.31 13.46 -11.32
N ASP A 80 -18.75 12.50 -10.53
CA ASP A 80 -18.18 12.27 -9.20
C ASP A 80 -16.74 11.77 -9.31
N ARG A 81 -15.83 12.43 -8.61
CA ARG A 81 -14.43 12.04 -8.51
C ARG A 81 -14.26 11.00 -7.40
N VAL A 82 -13.51 9.93 -7.69
CA VAL A 82 -13.48 8.76 -6.84
C VAL A 82 -12.10 8.13 -6.75
N CYS A 83 -11.87 7.42 -5.64
CA CYS A 83 -10.83 6.40 -5.50
C CYS A 83 -11.46 5.06 -5.12
N ILE A 84 -10.68 3.98 -5.21
CA ILE A 84 -11.21 2.64 -5.16
C ILE A 84 -10.74 1.88 -3.91
N TYR A 85 -11.68 1.31 -3.20
CA TYR A 85 -11.47 0.34 -2.13
C TYR A 85 -11.51 -1.07 -2.73
N PRO A 86 -10.35 -1.71 -2.94
CA PRO A 86 -10.30 -2.92 -3.77
C PRO A 86 -10.85 -4.18 -3.10
N MET A 87 -10.95 -4.24 -1.78
CA MET A 87 -11.32 -5.46 -1.08
C MET A 87 -12.84 -5.60 -0.92
N MET A 88 -13.35 -6.80 -1.21
CA MET A 88 -14.77 -7.12 -1.08
C MET A 88 -14.93 -8.44 -0.35
N LEU A 89 -15.57 -8.43 0.82
CA LEU A 89 -15.97 -9.66 1.48
C LEU A 89 -16.96 -10.45 0.60
N LYS A 90 -16.72 -11.73 0.42
CA LYS A 90 -17.64 -12.63 -0.30
C LYS A 90 -18.97 -12.74 0.44
N ASP A 91 -18.92 -12.86 1.76
CA ASP A 91 -20.09 -12.87 2.62
C ASP A 91 -19.94 -11.82 3.73
N PRO A 92 -20.59 -10.64 3.60
CA PRO A 92 -20.52 -9.59 4.61
C PRO A 92 -21.08 -10.00 6.00
N SER A 93 -21.90 -11.05 6.09
CA SER A 93 -22.40 -11.56 7.37
C SER A 93 -21.33 -12.24 8.20
N ASN A 94 -20.23 -12.65 7.57
CA ASN A 94 -19.08 -13.31 8.19
C ASN A 94 -17.85 -12.41 8.32
N ALA A 95 -18.03 -11.10 8.32
CA ALA A 95 -16.93 -10.12 8.31
C ALA A 95 -15.86 -10.33 9.39
N GLU A 96 -16.27 -10.83 10.58
CA GLU A 96 -15.34 -11.12 11.67
C GLU A 96 -14.55 -12.43 11.48
N THR A 97 -15.05 -13.35 10.66
CA THR A 97 -14.46 -14.68 10.44
C THR A 97 -13.83 -14.84 9.07
N GLU A 98 -14.24 -14.02 8.10
CA GLU A 98 -13.65 -14.03 6.77
C GLU A 98 -12.23 -13.47 6.81
N ARG A 99 -11.29 -14.33 6.43
CA ARG A 99 -9.89 -13.97 6.26
C ARG A 99 -9.64 -13.51 4.83
N PHE A 100 -8.48 -12.94 4.59
CA PHE A 100 -8.03 -12.46 3.27
C PHE A 100 -8.28 -13.46 2.11
N ILE A 101 -8.22 -14.76 2.38
CA ILE A 101 -8.47 -15.82 1.38
C ILE A 101 -9.93 -15.93 0.92
N THR A 102 -10.87 -15.27 1.60
CA THR A 102 -12.30 -15.26 1.25
C THR A 102 -12.76 -13.90 0.71
N ILE A 103 -11.82 -13.06 0.34
CA ILE A 103 -12.07 -11.73 -0.21
C ILE A 103 -11.94 -11.79 -1.73
N ASP A 104 -12.89 -11.21 -2.46
CA ASP A 104 -12.68 -10.84 -3.84
C ASP A 104 -12.03 -9.46 -3.90
N ALA A 105 -11.00 -9.31 -4.72
CA ALA A 105 -10.27 -8.06 -4.84
C ALA A 105 -10.26 -7.54 -6.28
N VAL A 106 -10.47 -6.23 -6.41
CA VAL A 106 -10.28 -5.50 -7.68
C VAL A 106 -8.82 -5.63 -8.09
N GLY A 107 -8.57 -5.91 -9.37
CA GLY A 107 -7.22 -6.12 -9.90
C GLY A 107 -6.62 -7.50 -9.64
N ALA A 108 -7.35 -8.40 -8.93
CA ALA A 108 -6.91 -9.77 -8.67
C ALA A 108 -7.98 -10.83 -9.01
N HIS A 109 -9.24 -10.57 -8.68
CA HIS A 109 -10.38 -11.48 -8.92
C HIS A 109 -11.41 -10.87 -9.87
N ILE A 110 -11.48 -9.53 -9.93
CA ILE A 110 -12.22 -8.77 -10.92
C ILE A 110 -11.28 -7.74 -11.56
N ASP A 111 -11.62 -7.27 -12.77
CA ASP A 111 -10.78 -6.34 -13.52
C ASP A 111 -10.46 -5.08 -12.72
N GLY A 112 -9.19 -4.66 -12.80
CA GLY A 112 -8.61 -3.55 -12.05
C GLY A 112 -8.46 -2.26 -12.84
N GLY A 113 -7.55 -1.41 -12.36
CA GLY A 113 -7.40 -0.02 -12.78
C GLY A 113 -6.36 0.24 -13.85
N PHE A 114 -5.56 -0.74 -14.31
CA PHE A 114 -4.67 -0.50 -15.45
C PHE A 114 -5.42 -0.61 -16.78
N ALA A 115 -6.50 0.16 -16.90
CA ALA A 115 -7.31 0.31 -18.10
C ALA A 115 -7.91 1.72 -18.17
N GLU A 116 -8.32 2.16 -19.37
CA GLU A 116 -8.98 3.46 -19.53
C GLU A 116 -10.31 3.56 -18.77
N TYR A 117 -11.01 2.42 -18.61
CA TYR A 117 -12.27 2.33 -17.86
C TYR A 117 -12.28 1.09 -16.96
N ALA A 118 -12.87 1.23 -15.78
CA ALA A 118 -13.16 0.14 -14.87
C ALA A 118 -14.68 0.09 -14.59
N ILE A 119 -15.27 -1.12 -14.67
CA ILE A 119 -16.66 -1.38 -14.25
C ILE A 119 -16.62 -2.06 -12.90
N LEU A 120 -17.19 -1.41 -11.90
CA LEU A 120 -16.98 -1.77 -10.50
C LEU A 120 -18.28 -1.75 -9.70
N PRO A 121 -18.49 -2.69 -8.76
CA PRO A 121 -19.58 -2.60 -7.81
C PRO A 121 -19.51 -1.29 -7.00
N GLN A 122 -20.64 -0.57 -6.86
CA GLN A 122 -20.68 0.70 -6.12
C GLN A 122 -20.12 0.63 -4.68
N LYS A 123 -20.08 -0.55 -4.08
CA LYS A 123 -19.53 -0.77 -2.73
C LYS A 123 -18.01 -0.59 -2.64
N THR A 124 -17.30 -0.63 -3.77
CA THR A 124 -15.86 -0.42 -3.87
C THR A 124 -15.48 1.03 -4.15
N ILE A 125 -16.46 1.93 -4.23
CA ILE A 125 -16.25 3.31 -4.64
C ILE A 125 -16.28 4.25 -3.43
N PHE A 126 -15.27 5.10 -3.34
CA PHE A 126 -15.21 6.18 -2.37
C PHE A 126 -15.10 7.53 -3.08
N LYS A 127 -16.04 8.44 -2.76
CA LYS A 127 -16.00 9.79 -3.29
C LYS A 127 -14.87 10.58 -2.64
N ILE A 128 -14.16 11.36 -3.44
CA ILE A 128 -13.06 12.20 -2.97
C ILE A 128 -13.44 13.69 -3.09
N PRO A 129 -12.90 14.55 -2.21
CA PRO A 129 -13.09 16.00 -2.31
C PRO A 129 -12.50 16.59 -3.61
N ASP A 130 -13.09 17.68 -4.09
CA ASP A 130 -12.67 18.32 -5.35
C ASP A 130 -11.24 18.87 -5.31
N ASN A 131 -10.74 19.22 -4.12
CA ASN A 131 -9.38 19.71 -3.92
C ASN A 131 -8.31 18.61 -3.86
N LEU A 132 -8.68 17.31 -3.79
CA LEU A 132 -7.72 16.21 -3.82
C LEU A 132 -7.34 15.87 -5.28
N PRO A 133 -6.09 16.08 -5.73
CA PRO A 133 -5.68 15.70 -7.07
C PRO A 133 -5.87 14.19 -7.31
N LEU A 134 -6.33 13.79 -8.50
CA LEU A 134 -6.57 12.37 -8.83
C LEU A 134 -5.28 11.52 -8.70
N GLU A 135 -4.12 12.08 -9.04
CA GLU A 135 -2.83 11.39 -8.86
C GLU A 135 -2.53 11.09 -7.37
N VAL A 136 -2.91 11.99 -6.47
CA VAL A 136 -2.76 11.78 -5.02
C VAL A 136 -3.84 10.84 -4.52
N ALA A 137 -5.04 10.91 -5.06
CA ALA A 137 -6.14 10.02 -4.71
C ALA A 137 -5.85 8.54 -5.05
N ALA A 138 -5.04 8.25 -6.06
CA ALA A 138 -4.53 6.89 -6.32
C ALA A 138 -3.61 6.36 -5.21
N MET A 139 -3.13 7.22 -4.31
CA MET A 139 -2.30 6.85 -3.16
C MET A 139 -3.11 6.54 -1.88
N VAL A 140 -4.44 6.71 -1.92
CA VAL A 140 -5.30 6.49 -0.73
C VAL A 140 -5.21 5.04 -0.28
N GLU A 141 -5.23 4.10 -1.22
CA GLU A 141 -5.19 2.67 -0.89
C GLU A 141 -3.90 2.29 -0.15
N PRO A 142 -2.68 2.49 -0.70
CA PRO A 142 -1.46 2.12 0.01
C PRO A 142 -1.24 2.91 1.31
N ALA A 143 -1.73 4.14 1.40
CA ALA A 143 -1.72 4.90 2.63
C ALA A 143 -2.63 4.26 3.70
N ALA A 144 -3.82 3.81 3.31
CA ALA A 144 -4.76 3.16 4.23
C ALA A 144 -4.20 1.86 4.83
N VAL A 145 -3.44 1.07 4.06
CA VAL A 145 -2.72 -0.11 4.57
C VAL A 145 -1.83 0.26 5.75
N SER A 146 -0.99 1.28 5.58
CA SER A 146 -0.03 1.70 6.59
C SER A 146 -0.69 2.40 7.78
N PHE A 147 -1.69 3.23 7.52
CA PHE A 147 -2.44 3.92 8.60
C PHE A 147 -3.20 2.92 9.47
N GLN A 148 -3.83 1.90 8.88
CA GLN A 148 -4.48 0.85 9.64
C GLN A 148 -3.48 0.10 10.53
N SER A 149 -2.32 -0.25 10.01
CA SER A 149 -1.29 -0.94 10.78
C SER A 149 -0.81 -0.13 12.00
N ILE A 150 -0.67 1.19 11.86
CA ILE A 150 -0.32 2.09 12.98
C ILE A 150 -1.46 2.17 14.01
N LYS A 151 -2.72 2.19 13.57
CA LYS A 151 -3.89 2.13 14.46
C LYS A 151 -3.94 0.81 15.22
N ASP A 152 -3.73 -0.31 14.54
CA ASP A 152 -3.74 -1.65 15.16
C ASP A 152 -2.61 -1.82 16.19
N LEU A 153 -1.46 -1.16 15.97
CA LEU A 153 -0.38 -1.04 16.95
C LEU A 153 -0.75 -0.17 18.16
N ASN A 154 -1.84 0.62 18.06
CA ASN A 154 -2.27 1.55 19.09
C ASN A 154 -1.14 2.53 19.50
N VAL A 155 -0.43 3.05 18.50
CA VAL A 155 0.62 4.06 18.70
C VAL A 155 0.04 5.28 19.41
N LYS A 156 0.77 5.81 20.38
CA LYS A 156 0.35 6.92 21.25
C LYS A 156 1.37 8.05 21.22
N GLU A 157 0.91 9.20 21.71
CA GLU A 157 1.80 10.31 22.00
C GLU A 157 2.92 9.87 22.96
N GLY A 158 4.14 10.19 22.62
CA GLY A 158 5.32 9.81 23.38
C GLY A 158 6.01 8.52 22.93
N ASP A 159 5.34 7.66 22.15
CA ASP A 159 5.90 6.39 21.71
C ASP A 159 7.11 6.57 20.77
N THR A 160 7.99 5.59 20.80
CA THR A 160 9.10 5.39 19.86
C THR A 160 8.70 4.32 18.87
N VAL A 161 8.69 4.67 17.58
CA VAL A 161 8.34 3.80 16.45
C VAL A 161 9.58 3.59 15.59
N VAL A 162 9.89 2.34 15.25
CA VAL A 162 10.93 2.02 14.27
C VAL A 162 10.29 1.39 13.02
N VAL A 163 10.60 1.93 11.84
CA VAL A 163 10.15 1.43 10.56
C VAL A 163 11.33 0.86 9.78
N TYR A 164 11.29 -0.42 9.47
CA TYR A 164 12.26 -1.09 8.62
C TYR A 164 11.75 -1.15 7.18
N GLY A 165 12.45 -0.43 6.29
CA GLY A 165 12.08 -0.23 4.90
C GLY A 165 11.39 1.13 4.65
N ALA A 166 12.02 1.98 3.84
CA ALA A 166 11.51 3.28 3.41
C ALA A 166 10.94 3.23 1.97
N GLY A 167 10.29 2.13 1.61
CA GLY A 167 9.41 2.04 0.44
C GLY A 167 8.09 2.80 0.67
N PRO A 168 7.14 2.80 -0.29
CA PRO A 168 5.88 3.53 -0.16
C PRO A 168 5.12 3.20 1.13
N ILE A 169 5.01 1.93 1.47
CA ILE A 169 4.31 1.45 2.66
C ILE A 169 5.01 1.93 3.94
N GLY A 170 6.36 1.82 4.01
CA GLY A 170 7.12 2.33 5.14
C GLY A 170 7.02 3.85 5.31
N LEU A 171 7.08 4.61 4.21
CA LEU A 171 6.91 6.07 4.23
C LEU A 171 5.51 6.48 4.71
N PHE A 172 4.46 5.77 4.30
CA PHE A 172 3.12 5.99 4.86
C PHE A 172 3.00 5.57 6.32
N ALA A 173 3.74 4.53 6.77
CA ALA A 173 3.80 4.19 8.20
C ALA A 173 4.48 5.30 9.02
N VAL A 174 5.52 5.96 8.49
CA VAL A 174 6.12 7.16 9.11
C VAL A 174 5.10 8.27 9.26
N LEU A 175 4.33 8.57 8.19
CA LEU A 175 3.26 9.58 8.25
C LEU A 175 2.16 9.20 9.24
N GLY A 176 1.73 7.94 9.24
CA GLY A 176 0.75 7.43 10.20
C GLY A 176 1.22 7.55 11.65
N ALA A 177 2.47 7.17 11.93
CA ALA A 177 3.08 7.31 13.26
C ALA A 177 3.14 8.77 13.71
N LYS A 178 3.48 9.69 12.80
CA LYS A 178 3.47 11.13 13.06
C LYS A 178 2.08 11.65 13.41
N VAL A 179 1.06 11.25 12.64
CA VAL A 179 -0.34 11.62 12.89
C VAL A 179 -0.82 11.05 14.24
N ALA A 180 -0.40 9.84 14.60
CA ALA A 180 -0.70 9.22 15.89
C ALA A 180 0.02 9.89 17.08
N GLY A 181 0.98 10.80 16.83
CA GLY A 181 1.68 11.55 17.88
C GLY A 181 2.96 10.88 18.40
N ALA A 182 3.51 9.89 17.67
CA ALA A 182 4.80 9.30 18.04
C ALA A 182 5.88 10.39 18.21
N SER A 183 6.62 10.34 19.32
CA SER A 183 7.67 11.32 19.60
C SER A 183 8.96 11.03 18.89
N ASN A 184 9.26 9.75 18.68
CA ASN A 184 10.45 9.31 17.96
C ASN A 184 10.02 8.37 16.84
N ILE A 185 10.42 8.71 15.61
CA ILE A 185 10.17 7.91 14.43
C ILE A 185 11.51 7.63 13.78
N ILE A 186 11.94 6.39 13.86
CA ILE A 186 13.23 5.93 13.37
C ILE A 186 13.00 5.13 12.10
N VAL A 187 13.76 5.39 11.05
CA VAL A 187 13.64 4.66 9.79
C VAL A 187 14.97 4.02 9.42
N VAL A 188 14.90 2.77 8.99
CA VAL A 188 16.05 1.98 8.55
C VAL A 188 15.85 1.59 7.09
N ASP A 189 16.81 1.91 6.23
CA ASP A 189 16.83 1.46 4.82
C ASP A 189 18.29 1.27 4.36
N LEU A 190 18.49 0.79 3.15
CA LEU A 190 19.79 0.60 2.51
C LEU A 190 20.19 1.78 1.60
N LEU A 191 19.28 2.72 1.33
CA LEU A 191 19.46 3.80 0.36
C LEU A 191 19.24 5.17 0.99
N ASP A 192 20.26 6.03 0.91
CA ASP A 192 20.21 7.40 1.46
C ASP A 192 19.05 8.19 0.85
N SER A 193 18.82 8.07 -0.46
CA SER A 193 17.71 8.76 -1.12
C SER A 193 16.32 8.42 -0.57
N ARG A 194 16.14 7.21 -0.02
CA ARG A 194 14.91 6.80 0.67
C ARG A 194 14.88 7.30 2.10
N LEU A 195 16.03 7.35 2.77
CA LEU A 195 16.18 7.91 4.11
C LEU A 195 15.96 9.43 4.12
N ASP A 196 16.40 10.13 3.08
CA ASP A 196 16.09 11.55 2.89
C ASP A 196 14.57 11.77 2.78
N LYS A 197 13.89 10.96 1.98
CA LYS A 197 12.40 10.99 1.90
C LYS A 197 11.75 10.69 3.25
N ALA A 198 12.25 9.71 4.00
CA ALA A 198 11.73 9.41 5.32
C ALA A 198 11.87 10.61 6.27
N THR A 199 12.97 11.34 6.18
CA THR A 199 13.19 12.58 6.94
C THR A 199 12.19 13.66 6.53
N GLU A 200 11.94 13.86 5.23
CA GLU A 200 10.90 14.77 4.73
C GLU A 200 9.50 14.41 5.25
N MET A 201 9.20 13.10 5.37
CA MET A 201 7.93 12.60 5.90
C MET A 201 7.80 12.79 7.42
N GLY A 202 8.89 13.01 8.14
CA GLY A 202 8.88 13.29 9.57
C GLY A 202 9.60 12.26 10.43
N ALA A 203 10.46 11.44 9.85
CA ALA A 203 11.38 10.61 10.63
C ALA A 203 12.31 11.51 11.46
N THR A 204 12.45 11.19 12.74
CA THR A 204 13.32 11.91 13.67
C THR A 204 14.76 11.42 13.60
N HIS A 205 14.95 10.16 13.21
CA HIS A 205 16.25 9.52 13.03
C HIS A 205 16.18 8.58 11.82
N VAL A 206 17.30 8.48 11.10
CA VAL A 206 17.43 7.56 9.97
C VAL A 206 18.75 6.80 10.06
N PHE A 207 18.77 5.53 9.69
CA PHE A 207 19.96 4.70 9.68
C PHE A 207 20.12 3.96 8.37
N ASN A 208 21.26 4.12 7.72
CA ASN A 208 21.65 3.31 6.57
C ASN A 208 22.24 1.98 7.06
N ALA A 209 21.52 0.88 6.87
CA ALA A 209 21.94 -0.43 7.35
C ALA A 209 23.15 -1.04 6.59
N LYS A 210 23.64 -0.37 5.53
CA LYS A 210 24.95 -0.70 4.92
C LYS A 210 26.12 -0.11 5.68
N GLU A 211 25.88 0.95 6.44
CA GLU A 211 26.95 1.70 7.12
C GLU A 211 27.04 1.37 8.60
N VAL A 212 25.88 1.06 9.22
CA VAL A 212 25.80 0.81 10.65
C VAL A 212 24.94 -0.43 10.96
N ASN A 213 25.12 -0.98 12.16
CA ASN A 213 24.17 -1.96 12.70
C ASN A 213 22.97 -1.21 13.30
N PRO A 214 21.79 -1.23 12.66
CA PRO A 214 20.66 -0.40 13.10
C PRO A 214 20.16 -0.77 14.49
N VAL A 215 20.23 -2.05 14.90
CA VAL A 215 19.81 -2.48 16.23
C VAL A 215 20.70 -1.86 17.31
N GLU A 216 22.01 -1.82 17.09
CA GLU A 216 22.95 -1.19 18.03
C GLU A 216 22.73 0.32 18.13
N GLU A 217 22.54 1.01 16.99
CA GLU A 217 22.30 2.45 16.97
C GLU A 217 20.96 2.80 17.65
N ILE A 218 19.91 2.04 17.39
CA ILE A 218 18.63 2.21 18.06
C ILE A 218 18.77 2.01 19.57
N ARG A 219 19.50 0.98 20.00
CA ARG A 219 19.71 0.68 21.43
C ARG A 219 20.60 1.70 22.14
N LYS A 220 21.50 2.39 21.42
CA LYS A 220 22.27 3.53 22.00
C LYS A 220 21.36 4.71 22.31
N LEU A 221 20.39 5.01 21.45
CA LEU A 221 19.45 6.11 21.64
C LEU A 221 18.32 5.73 22.60
N PHE A 222 17.82 4.50 22.49
CA PHE A 222 16.71 3.94 23.23
C PHE A 222 17.11 2.60 23.86
N PRO A 223 17.76 2.60 25.03
CA PRO A 223 18.32 1.38 25.65
C PRO A 223 17.30 0.25 25.85
N ASP A 224 16.04 0.60 26.14
CA ASP A 224 14.96 -0.36 26.30
C ASP A 224 14.39 -0.85 24.96
N GLY A 225 14.72 -0.19 23.83
CA GLY A 225 14.17 -0.41 22.51
C GLY A 225 12.91 0.41 22.21
N ALA A 226 12.32 0.17 21.04
CA ALA A 226 11.15 0.88 20.56
C ALA A 226 9.85 0.30 21.15
N ASP A 227 8.84 1.15 21.37
CA ASP A 227 7.50 0.74 21.80
C ASP A 227 6.87 -0.19 20.78
N VAL A 228 7.01 0.17 19.52
CA VAL A 228 6.55 -0.62 18.37
C VAL A 228 7.57 -0.59 17.24
N THR A 229 7.59 -1.66 16.46
CA THR A 229 8.36 -1.76 15.22
C THR A 229 7.47 -2.18 14.07
N VAL A 230 7.76 -1.66 12.88
CA VAL A 230 7.03 -1.96 11.64
C VAL A 230 8.01 -2.55 10.63
N GLU A 231 7.76 -3.75 10.18
CA GLU A 231 8.52 -4.42 9.13
C GLU A 231 7.83 -4.22 7.80
N ALA A 232 8.43 -3.41 6.92
CA ALA A 232 7.91 -2.99 5.62
C ALA A 232 8.88 -3.25 4.46
N ALA A 233 9.96 -4.02 4.68
CA ALA A 233 10.97 -4.33 3.68
C ALA A 233 10.83 -5.72 3.07
N GLY A 234 10.24 -6.68 3.80
CA GLY A 234 9.95 -8.02 3.31
C GLY A 234 11.15 -8.96 3.21
N VAL A 235 12.16 -8.78 4.07
CA VAL A 235 13.37 -9.65 4.08
C VAL A 235 13.68 -10.17 5.48
N GLU A 236 14.34 -11.33 5.56
CA GLU A 236 14.69 -11.99 6.82
C GLU A 236 15.46 -11.10 7.78
N SER A 237 16.43 -10.34 7.26
CA SER A 237 17.29 -9.50 8.10
C SER A 237 16.47 -8.41 8.82
N THR A 238 15.57 -7.72 8.14
CA THR A 238 14.74 -6.67 8.73
C THR A 238 13.71 -7.24 9.69
N PHE A 239 13.16 -8.42 9.41
CA PHE A 239 12.27 -9.14 10.33
C PHE A 239 12.95 -9.41 11.66
N ASN A 240 14.16 -10.00 11.65
CA ASN A 240 14.91 -10.30 12.85
C ASN A 240 15.39 -9.02 13.59
N GLN A 241 15.82 -8.00 12.85
CA GLN A 241 16.21 -6.70 13.42
C GLN A 241 15.04 -5.97 14.08
N ALA A 242 13.84 -6.03 13.48
CA ALA A 242 12.64 -5.43 14.04
C ALA A 242 12.30 -6.03 15.41
N ILE A 243 12.36 -7.36 15.55
CA ILE A 243 12.17 -8.03 16.83
C ILE A 243 13.21 -7.56 17.85
N GLN A 244 14.49 -7.53 17.45
CA GLN A 244 15.59 -7.15 18.34
C GLN A 244 15.53 -5.67 18.78
N SER A 245 14.95 -4.82 17.96
CA SER A 245 14.78 -3.38 18.26
C SER A 245 13.54 -3.09 19.10
N THR A 246 12.61 -4.03 19.20
CA THR A 246 11.38 -3.88 19.99
C THR A 246 11.70 -4.01 21.48
N LYS A 247 11.12 -3.15 22.31
CA LYS A 247 11.26 -3.22 23.77
C LYS A 247 10.57 -4.45 24.35
N VAL A 248 10.92 -4.79 25.59
CA VAL A 248 10.22 -5.85 26.34
C VAL A 248 8.72 -5.56 26.38
N ARG A 249 7.91 -6.56 26.00
CA ARG A 249 6.44 -6.47 25.86
C ARG A 249 5.93 -5.48 24.80
N GLY A 250 6.82 -4.96 23.94
CA GLY A 250 6.46 -4.17 22.77
C GLY A 250 5.81 -5.03 21.67
N THR A 251 5.44 -4.40 20.57
CA THR A 251 4.77 -5.08 19.46
C THR A 251 5.50 -4.79 18.15
N MET A 252 5.72 -5.84 17.37
CA MET A 252 6.17 -5.77 15.97
C MET A 252 5.00 -6.02 15.05
N MET A 253 4.83 -5.16 14.05
CA MET A 253 3.89 -5.32 12.94
C MET A 253 4.61 -5.71 11.66
N VAL A 254 4.13 -6.74 10.99
CA VAL A 254 4.57 -7.15 9.65
C VAL A 254 3.54 -6.67 8.64
N ILE A 255 3.93 -5.78 7.73
CA ILE A 255 3.07 -5.21 6.68
C ILE A 255 3.61 -5.45 5.27
N SER A 256 4.76 -6.10 5.17
CA SER A 256 5.40 -6.46 3.90
C SER A 256 5.03 -7.88 3.48
N PHE A 257 5.11 -8.13 2.18
CA PHE A 257 5.09 -9.48 1.63
C PHE A 257 6.49 -10.10 1.73
N HIS A 258 6.57 -11.30 2.30
CA HIS A 258 7.77 -12.13 2.28
C HIS A 258 7.58 -13.22 1.24
N THR A 259 8.51 -13.32 0.29
CA THR A 259 8.50 -14.33 -0.78
C THR A 259 9.25 -15.60 -0.41
N GLU A 260 10.10 -15.51 0.61
CA GLU A 260 10.92 -16.63 1.08
C GLU A 260 10.60 -16.95 2.53
N ASP A 261 10.84 -18.18 2.94
CA ASP A 261 10.74 -18.60 4.33
C ASP A 261 11.75 -17.83 5.19
N ILE A 262 11.29 -17.31 6.31
CA ILE A 262 12.13 -16.57 7.26
C ILE A 262 12.69 -17.52 8.29
N GLN A 263 14.02 -17.56 8.45
CA GLN A 263 14.63 -18.16 9.62
C GLN A 263 14.51 -17.20 10.81
N PHE A 264 13.71 -17.60 11.75
CA PHE A 264 13.54 -16.85 12.99
C PHE A 264 14.68 -17.17 13.96
N ASN A 265 15.59 -16.22 14.13
CA ASN A 265 16.78 -16.36 14.97
C ASN A 265 16.44 -16.01 16.43
N GLY A 266 15.93 -16.95 17.18
CA GLY A 266 15.81 -16.83 18.61
C GLY A 266 14.40 -16.95 19.19
N PRO A 267 13.73 -18.11 19.04
CA PRO A 267 12.44 -18.32 19.73
C PRO A 267 12.52 -18.13 21.25
N ALA A 268 13.69 -18.38 21.85
CA ALA A 268 13.93 -18.09 23.26
C ALA A 268 13.85 -16.59 23.57
N SER A 269 14.27 -15.72 22.65
CA SER A 269 14.20 -14.27 22.87
C SER A 269 12.77 -13.77 22.98
N LEU A 270 11.81 -14.38 22.27
CA LEU A 270 10.39 -14.04 22.41
C LEU A 270 9.85 -14.35 23.83
N ILE A 271 10.28 -15.48 24.41
CA ILE A 271 9.87 -15.86 25.77
C ILE A 271 10.38 -14.83 26.77
N PHE A 272 11.65 -14.43 26.68
CA PHE A 272 12.26 -13.50 27.61
C PHE A 272 11.86 -12.05 27.38
N SER A 273 11.63 -11.64 26.13
CA SER A 273 11.19 -10.27 25.81
C SER A 273 9.68 -10.09 25.90
N GLY A 274 8.89 -11.14 25.67
CA GLY A 274 7.43 -11.04 25.57
C GLY A 274 6.96 -10.14 24.43
N VAL A 275 7.78 -9.96 23.40
CA VAL A 275 7.43 -9.21 22.19
C VAL A 275 6.26 -9.91 21.47
N LYS A 276 5.30 -9.13 21.03
CA LYS A 276 4.19 -9.61 20.20
C LYS A 276 4.53 -9.38 18.73
N ILE A 277 4.23 -10.36 17.89
CA ILE A 277 4.34 -10.23 16.42
C ILE A 277 2.93 -10.27 15.87
N MET A 278 2.57 -9.27 15.08
CA MET A 278 1.25 -9.12 14.46
C MET A 278 1.43 -8.95 12.94
N GLY A 279 0.51 -9.51 12.16
CA GLY A 279 0.35 -9.19 10.74
C GLY A 279 -0.72 -8.12 10.58
N SER A 280 -0.57 -7.23 9.60
CA SER A 280 -1.61 -6.31 9.20
C SER A 280 -2.39 -6.88 8.02
N VAL A 281 -3.71 -6.86 8.11
CA VAL A 281 -4.62 -7.34 7.06
C VAL A 281 -5.65 -6.26 6.75
N GLY A 282 -5.56 -5.69 5.53
CA GLY A 282 -6.54 -4.75 5.04
C GLY A 282 -6.67 -3.48 5.89
N TYR A 283 -7.79 -2.82 5.75
CA TYR A 283 -8.09 -1.56 6.45
C TYR A 283 -9.61 -1.37 6.53
N SER A 284 -10.07 -0.60 7.51
CA SER A 284 -11.49 -0.28 7.67
C SER A 284 -11.92 0.86 6.73
N ASN A 285 -13.23 0.92 6.46
CA ASN A 285 -13.81 2.06 5.74
C ASN A 285 -13.57 3.38 6.49
N GLU A 286 -13.50 3.36 7.82
CA GLU A 286 -13.19 4.51 8.65
C GLU A 286 -11.77 5.01 8.40
N THR A 287 -10.78 4.12 8.43
CA THR A 287 -9.38 4.46 8.11
C THR A 287 -9.25 4.96 6.67
N TYR A 288 -9.98 4.36 5.74
CA TYR A 288 -9.96 4.78 4.34
C TYR A 288 -10.46 6.22 4.16
N ASN A 289 -11.59 6.57 4.79
CA ASN A 289 -12.13 7.94 4.77
C ASN A 289 -11.19 8.94 5.47
N GLU A 290 -10.61 8.57 6.61
CA GLU A 290 -9.64 9.42 7.31
C GLU A 290 -8.42 9.74 6.43
N VAL A 291 -7.90 8.75 5.71
CA VAL A 291 -6.77 8.96 4.78
C VAL A 291 -7.16 9.89 3.63
N ILE A 292 -8.37 9.75 3.07
CA ILE A 292 -8.89 10.68 2.06
C ILE A 292 -8.86 12.12 2.60
N GLU A 293 -9.40 12.36 3.80
CA GLU A 293 -9.44 13.67 4.43
C GLU A 293 -8.03 14.23 4.71
N LEU A 294 -7.12 13.41 5.24
CA LEU A 294 -5.75 13.81 5.52
C LEU A 294 -4.99 14.21 4.24
N LEU A 295 -5.16 13.47 3.16
CA LEU A 295 -4.56 13.77 1.86
C LEU A 295 -5.18 15.04 1.23
N ALA A 296 -6.51 15.21 1.33
CA ALA A 296 -7.21 16.37 0.78
C ALA A 296 -6.86 17.68 1.49
N ASN A 297 -6.61 17.62 2.80
CA ASN A 297 -6.23 18.78 3.61
C ASN A 297 -4.74 19.13 3.53
N GLY A 298 -3.95 18.41 2.71
CA GLY A 298 -2.51 18.63 2.58
C GLY A 298 -1.71 18.24 3.83
N GLY A 299 -2.33 17.53 4.77
CA GLY A 299 -1.67 17.06 6.00
C GLY A 299 -0.63 15.96 5.77
N LEU A 300 -0.68 15.33 4.60
CA LEU A 300 0.27 14.27 4.20
C LEU A 300 0.94 14.65 2.87
N PRO A 301 2.28 14.75 2.82
CA PRO A 301 3.04 15.08 1.60
C PRO A 301 3.19 13.84 0.69
N ALA A 302 2.09 13.11 0.41
CA ALA A 302 2.12 11.86 -0.35
C ALA A 302 2.67 12.03 -1.78
N GLN A 303 2.59 13.25 -2.33
CA GLN A 303 3.08 13.54 -3.68
C GLN A 303 4.59 13.33 -3.81
N SER A 304 5.37 13.54 -2.74
CA SER A 304 6.83 13.29 -2.74
C SER A 304 7.21 11.81 -2.74
N ILE A 305 6.26 10.91 -2.45
CA ILE A 305 6.47 9.45 -2.56
C ILE A 305 6.44 9.01 -4.03
N ILE A 306 5.75 9.75 -4.91
CA ILE A 306 5.67 9.48 -6.35
C ILE A 306 7.00 9.82 -6.99
N THR A 307 7.70 8.81 -7.52
CA THR A 307 9.01 8.99 -8.17
C THR A 307 8.91 9.11 -9.68
N SER A 308 7.91 8.49 -10.29
CA SER A 308 7.72 8.51 -11.74
C SER A 308 6.24 8.50 -12.13
N LYS A 309 5.95 9.13 -13.27
CA LYS A 309 4.64 9.11 -13.92
C LYS A 309 4.82 8.65 -15.35
N ILE A 310 4.16 7.59 -15.74
CA ILE A 310 4.29 6.95 -17.04
C ILE A 310 2.94 6.81 -17.73
N ASN A 311 2.93 6.52 -19.04
CA ASN A 311 1.72 6.13 -19.76
C ASN A 311 1.56 4.60 -19.75
N ILE A 312 0.33 4.12 -19.91
CA ILE A 312 0.03 2.68 -19.92
C ILE A 312 0.87 1.90 -20.93
N ASP A 313 1.20 2.47 -22.10
CA ASP A 313 2.04 1.82 -23.11
C ASP A 313 3.45 1.45 -22.60
N ASN A 314 3.92 2.16 -21.57
CA ASN A 314 5.23 1.95 -20.96
C ASN A 314 5.16 1.18 -19.63
N LEU A 315 4.00 0.62 -19.29
CA LEU A 315 3.76 -0.01 -17.98
C LEU A 315 4.78 -1.10 -17.66
N VAL A 316 5.10 -1.98 -18.60
CA VAL A 316 6.02 -3.09 -18.34
C VAL A 316 7.44 -2.55 -18.19
N GLU A 317 7.96 -1.83 -19.19
CA GLU A 317 9.36 -1.41 -19.24
C GLU A 317 9.68 -0.32 -18.19
N GLN A 318 8.90 0.78 -18.17
CA GLN A 318 9.14 1.92 -17.28
C GLN A 318 8.40 1.79 -15.94
N GLY A 319 7.53 0.80 -15.78
CA GLY A 319 6.84 0.48 -14.53
C GLY A 319 7.46 -0.73 -13.83
N PHE A 320 7.08 -1.93 -14.21
CA PHE A 320 7.47 -3.18 -13.54
C PHE A 320 8.98 -3.41 -13.58
N GLU A 321 9.60 -3.33 -14.78
CA GLU A 321 11.04 -3.56 -14.93
C GLU A 321 11.85 -2.43 -14.24
N ALA A 322 11.38 -1.18 -14.29
CA ALA A 322 12.04 -0.07 -13.58
C ALA A 322 12.02 -0.27 -12.07
N LEU A 323 10.89 -0.70 -11.46
CA LEU A 323 10.82 -0.99 -10.02
C LEU A 323 11.77 -2.11 -9.57
N MET A 324 12.04 -3.07 -10.45
CA MET A 324 13.00 -4.16 -10.16
C MET A 324 14.46 -3.71 -10.26
N ASN A 325 14.78 -2.93 -11.28
CA ASN A 325 16.15 -2.64 -11.68
C ASN A 325 16.68 -1.31 -11.12
N ASP A 326 15.81 -0.32 -10.87
CA ASP A 326 16.15 0.98 -10.30
C ASP A 326 15.62 1.11 -8.88
N LYS A 327 16.49 0.88 -7.91
CA LYS A 327 16.14 0.95 -6.49
C LYS A 327 15.81 2.35 -5.98
N SER A 328 16.08 3.41 -6.77
CA SER A 328 15.64 4.77 -6.46
C SER A 328 14.14 4.99 -6.66
N GLN A 329 13.49 4.12 -7.44
CA GLN A 329 12.05 4.15 -7.61
C GLN A 329 11.33 3.74 -6.32
N SER A 330 10.24 4.45 -6.02
CA SER A 330 9.38 4.19 -4.86
C SER A 330 7.95 3.90 -5.33
N LYS A 331 7.19 4.92 -5.73
CA LYS A 331 5.86 4.77 -6.31
C LYS A 331 5.85 5.28 -7.74
N ILE A 332 5.47 4.41 -8.66
CA ILE A 332 5.24 4.76 -10.07
C ILE A 332 3.74 4.84 -10.31
N LEU A 333 3.29 5.97 -10.84
CA LEU A 333 1.90 6.15 -11.27
C LEU A 333 1.78 6.02 -12.78
N VAL A 334 0.75 5.33 -13.20
CA VAL A 334 0.38 5.11 -14.61
C VAL A 334 -0.78 6.02 -14.97
N LYS A 335 -0.63 6.82 -16.00
CA LYS A 335 -1.69 7.63 -16.58
C LYS A 335 -2.49 6.79 -17.58
N LEU A 336 -3.80 6.65 -17.36
CA LEU A 336 -4.68 5.80 -18.17
C LEU A 336 -5.50 6.60 -19.17
N SER A 337 -6.02 7.75 -18.78
CA SER A 337 -6.79 8.63 -19.64
C SER A 337 -6.31 10.06 -19.53
N GLY A 338 -6.62 10.89 -20.53
CA GLY A 338 -6.39 12.32 -20.45
C GLY A 338 -7.25 12.90 -19.32
N ALA A 339 -6.68 12.99 -18.11
CA ALA A 339 -7.23 13.86 -17.09
C ALA A 339 -6.89 15.30 -17.51
N HIS A 340 -7.93 16.11 -17.71
CA HIS A 340 -7.81 17.55 -17.90
C HIS A 340 -7.59 18.24 -16.55
#